data_966206153920e7ca53a9453e33770e46
#
_entry.id   966206153920e7ca53a9453e33770e46
#
_cell.length_a   1.000
_cell.length_b   1.000
_cell.length_c   1.000
_cell.angle_alpha   90.00
_cell.angle_beta   90.00
_cell.angle_gamma   90.00
#
_symmetry.space_group_name_H-M   'P 1'
#
loop_
_entity.id
_entity.type
_entity.pdbx_description
1 polymer ?
#
loop_
_entity_poly.entity_id
_entity_poly.type
_entity_poly.pdbx_seq_one_letter_code
_entity_poly.pdbx_strand_id
1 'polypeptide(L)'
;MAKDIKYAEDARKSLEAGVNKVANTVKVTLGPKGRNVVLDKKYGAPLITNDGVTIAKEIELEDRFENAGAQLVKEVASKTNDVAGDGTTTATLLAQAIIREGMKNLAAGANPIILRKGISLAVDKAVSEVLASAKKVDGSKDIAKVAAISAGDEYIGQLISEAMDKVTADGVITVEESKSMQTELDVVEGMQFDRGYISPYMATDMDKMEATLDDPYILITDKKITNIQDILPVLEPIAQSGGKLLIIAEDIEGDALATLILNKLRGTFTCIGIKAPGYGDRRKAMLEDIAILTGGEVITADLGRELKETTIEQLGRAHQVKITKDNTVIVDGAGDSEQIAARAAQIKVQAEESTSEFDKEKLYERLAKLSGGVAVIRVGAAT
;
A
#
# COMPACT_ATOMS: atom_id res chain seq x y z
N MET A 1 -22.89 7.80 -25.74
CA MET A 1 -23.47 6.47 -25.51
C MET A 1 -24.86 6.61 -24.91
N ALA A 2 -25.85 5.85 -25.41
CA ALA A 2 -27.18 5.79 -24.79
C ALA A 2 -27.03 5.21 -23.36
N LYS A 3 -27.82 5.77 -22.42
CA LYS A 3 -27.85 5.28 -21.04
C LYS A 3 -29.07 4.40 -20.88
N ASP A 4 -28.87 3.24 -20.28
CA ASP A 4 -29.95 2.38 -19.82
C ASP A 4 -30.33 2.78 -18.38
N ILE A 5 -31.63 2.89 -18.06
CA ILE A 5 -32.09 3.45 -16.81
C ILE A 5 -33.13 2.51 -16.19
N LYS A 6 -32.89 2.09 -14.94
CA LYS A 6 -33.84 1.35 -14.11
C LYS A 6 -34.29 2.21 -12.91
N TYR A 7 -35.53 2.03 -12.47
CA TYR A 7 -36.12 2.80 -11.39
C TYR A 7 -36.69 1.93 -10.27
N ALA A 8 -36.87 2.54 -9.13
CA ALA A 8 -37.62 2.03 -8.00
C ALA A 8 -37.21 0.60 -7.60
N GLU A 9 -38.17 -0.30 -7.54
CA GLU A 9 -37.99 -1.67 -7.06
C GLU A 9 -37.06 -2.50 -7.96
N ASP A 10 -37.17 -2.36 -9.28
CA ASP A 10 -36.36 -3.12 -10.24
C ASP A 10 -34.88 -2.75 -10.14
N ALA A 11 -34.59 -1.46 -9.94
CA ALA A 11 -33.22 -0.99 -9.72
C ALA A 11 -32.64 -1.59 -8.40
N ARG A 12 -33.43 -1.55 -7.32
CA ARG A 12 -33.02 -2.09 -6.03
C ARG A 12 -32.78 -3.60 -6.08
N LYS A 13 -33.69 -4.37 -6.72
CA LYS A 13 -33.55 -5.83 -6.87
C LYS A 13 -32.29 -6.20 -7.65
N SER A 14 -31.98 -5.47 -8.74
CA SER A 14 -30.76 -5.73 -9.51
C SER A 14 -29.51 -5.46 -8.68
N LEU A 15 -29.45 -4.33 -7.95
CA LEU A 15 -28.33 -4.02 -7.08
C LEU A 15 -28.16 -5.08 -5.97
N GLU A 16 -29.25 -5.48 -5.30
CA GLU A 16 -29.22 -6.50 -4.26
C GLU A 16 -28.78 -7.86 -4.79
N ALA A 17 -29.18 -8.24 -6.00
CA ALA A 17 -28.74 -9.47 -6.66
C ALA A 17 -27.21 -9.46 -6.86
N GLY A 18 -26.64 -8.34 -7.30
CA GLY A 18 -25.20 -8.17 -7.43
C GLY A 18 -24.45 -8.29 -6.12
N VAL A 19 -24.94 -7.59 -5.08
CA VAL A 19 -24.42 -7.70 -3.70
C VAL A 19 -24.43 -9.16 -3.23
N ASN A 20 -25.54 -9.86 -3.42
CA ASN A 20 -25.70 -11.24 -2.99
C ASN A 20 -24.76 -12.20 -3.72
N LYS A 21 -24.53 -12.02 -5.02
CA LYS A 21 -23.60 -12.84 -5.80
C LYS A 21 -22.17 -12.74 -5.24
N VAL A 22 -21.67 -11.55 -5.00
CA VAL A 22 -20.32 -11.35 -4.43
C VAL A 22 -20.27 -11.90 -3.00
N ALA A 23 -21.17 -11.46 -2.12
CA ALA A 23 -21.11 -11.84 -0.72
C ALA A 23 -21.30 -13.35 -0.49
N ASN A 24 -22.17 -14.01 -1.27
CA ASN A 24 -22.36 -15.46 -1.16
C ASN A 24 -21.14 -16.26 -1.64
N THR A 25 -20.39 -15.74 -2.60
CA THR A 25 -19.13 -16.36 -3.06
C THR A 25 -18.05 -16.21 -2.00
N VAL A 26 -17.87 -15.00 -1.45
CA VAL A 26 -16.88 -14.73 -0.40
C VAL A 26 -17.22 -15.47 0.91
N LYS A 27 -18.48 -15.54 1.29
CA LYS A 27 -18.98 -16.15 2.53
C LYS A 27 -18.55 -17.60 2.75
N VAL A 28 -18.29 -18.37 1.70
CA VAL A 28 -17.90 -19.79 1.82
C VAL A 28 -16.53 -19.98 2.46
N THR A 29 -15.73 -18.91 2.51
CA THR A 29 -14.39 -18.92 3.09
C THR A 29 -14.37 -18.61 4.59
N LEU A 30 -15.52 -18.25 5.19
CA LEU A 30 -15.59 -17.77 6.56
C LEU A 30 -15.40 -18.87 7.60
N GLY A 31 -14.55 -18.58 8.60
CA GLY A 31 -14.39 -19.33 9.84
C GLY A 31 -13.70 -20.68 9.69
N PRO A 32 -13.68 -21.52 10.74
CA PRO A 32 -12.88 -22.75 10.79
C PRO A 32 -13.38 -23.85 9.83
N LYS A 33 -14.56 -23.71 9.25
CA LYS A 33 -15.09 -24.56 8.19
C LYS A 33 -15.04 -23.89 6.82
N GLY A 34 -14.32 -22.79 6.71
CA GLY A 34 -14.12 -22.06 5.48
C GLY A 34 -13.49 -22.95 4.40
N ARG A 35 -13.86 -22.71 3.15
CA ARG A 35 -13.39 -23.44 1.97
C ARG A 35 -12.71 -22.47 1.02
N ASN A 36 -11.83 -22.99 0.21
CA ASN A 36 -11.24 -22.24 -0.88
C ASN A 36 -12.25 -22.04 -2.03
N VAL A 37 -12.11 -20.93 -2.72
CA VAL A 37 -12.79 -20.63 -3.98
C VAL A 37 -11.78 -20.83 -5.11
N VAL A 38 -12.22 -21.41 -6.21
CA VAL A 38 -11.44 -21.54 -7.43
C VAL A 38 -11.86 -20.44 -8.39
N LEU A 39 -10.93 -19.56 -8.72
CA LEU A 39 -11.13 -18.46 -9.65
C LEU A 39 -10.53 -18.83 -11.00
N ASP A 40 -11.35 -18.81 -12.04
CA ASP A 40 -10.91 -19.04 -13.40
C ASP A 40 -10.11 -17.83 -13.90
N LYS A 41 -8.96 -18.07 -14.49
CA LYS A 41 -8.11 -17.04 -15.09
C LYS A 41 -8.13 -17.20 -16.61
N LYS A 42 -8.30 -16.08 -17.32
CA LYS A 42 -8.24 -16.08 -18.80
C LYS A 42 -6.90 -16.59 -19.34
N TYR A 43 -5.84 -16.42 -18.57
CA TYR A 43 -4.49 -16.87 -18.88
C TYR A 43 -3.85 -17.47 -17.62
N GLY A 44 -3.21 -18.63 -17.76
CA GLY A 44 -2.55 -19.33 -16.66
C GLY A 44 -3.42 -20.36 -15.95
N ALA A 45 -2.98 -20.83 -14.80
CA ALA A 45 -3.71 -21.77 -13.98
C ALA A 45 -4.82 -21.08 -13.16
N PRO A 46 -5.93 -21.76 -12.85
CA PRO A 46 -6.93 -21.24 -11.94
C PRO A 46 -6.32 -20.87 -10.58
N LEU A 47 -6.75 -19.75 -10.01
CA LEU A 47 -6.32 -19.32 -8.68
C LEU A 47 -7.21 -19.96 -7.61
N ILE A 48 -6.61 -20.66 -6.66
CA ILE A 48 -7.29 -21.24 -5.51
C ILE A 48 -6.98 -20.35 -4.31
N THR A 49 -8.00 -19.76 -3.73
CA THR A 49 -7.83 -18.81 -2.62
C THR A 49 -9.01 -18.83 -1.65
N ASN A 50 -8.76 -18.43 -0.41
CA ASN A 50 -9.77 -18.16 0.60
C ASN A 50 -9.78 -16.67 1.03
N ASP A 51 -8.94 -15.85 0.42
CA ASP A 51 -8.92 -14.41 0.70
C ASP A 51 -10.13 -13.68 0.12
N GLY A 52 -10.87 -13.04 1.02
CA GLY A 52 -12.13 -12.38 0.66
C GLY A 52 -12.00 -11.23 -0.31
N VAL A 53 -10.94 -10.42 -0.19
CA VAL A 53 -10.74 -9.26 -1.09
C VAL A 53 -10.33 -9.72 -2.48
N THR A 54 -9.45 -10.71 -2.59
CA THR A 54 -9.04 -11.30 -3.87
C THR A 54 -10.24 -11.90 -4.60
N ILE A 55 -11.08 -12.69 -3.89
CA ILE A 55 -12.30 -13.25 -4.46
C ILE A 55 -13.26 -12.15 -4.92
N ALA A 56 -13.49 -11.14 -4.07
CA ALA A 56 -14.42 -10.07 -4.40
C ALA A 56 -13.97 -9.30 -5.64
N LYS A 57 -12.70 -8.97 -5.77
CA LYS A 57 -12.13 -8.21 -6.91
C LYS A 57 -12.31 -8.93 -8.24
N GLU A 58 -12.20 -10.25 -8.28
CA GLU A 58 -12.28 -11.05 -9.51
C GLU A 58 -13.72 -11.24 -10.03
N ILE A 59 -14.76 -11.01 -9.21
CA ILE A 59 -16.14 -11.23 -9.63
C ILE A 59 -16.61 -10.09 -10.54
N GLU A 60 -16.85 -10.38 -11.81
CA GLU A 60 -17.54 -9.49 -12.75
C GLU A 60 -18.84 -10.14 -13.22
N LEU A 61 -19.91 -9.35 -13.31
CA LEU A 61 -21.23 -9.82 -13.69
C LEU A 61 -21.63 -9.26 -15.06
N GLU A 62 -22.25 -10.09 -15.90
CA GLU A 62 -22.70 -9.72 -17.23
C GLU A 62 -23.78 -8.63 -17.22
N ASP A 63 -24.75 -8.73 -16.29
CA ASP A 63 -25.76 -7.68 -16.11
C ASP A 63 -25.14 -6.44 -15.47
N ARG A 64 -25.19 -5.32 -16.17
CA ARG A 64 -24.57 -4.06 -15.74
C ARG A 64 -25.16 -3.50 -14.44
N PHE A 65 -26.45 -3.72 -14.17
CA PHE A 65 -27.10 -3.25 -12.96
C PHE A 65 -26.74 -4.12 -11.77
N GLU A 66 -26.67 -5.43 -11.96
CA GLU A 66 -26.17 -6.34 -10.92
C GLU A 66 -24.67 -6.06 -10.66
N ASN A 67 -23.90 -5.84 -11.73
CA ASN A 67 -22.48 -5.51 -11.59
C ASN A 67 -22.26 -4.20 -10.79
N ALA A 68 -23.13 -3.21 -10.95
CA ALA A 68 -23.08 -2.00 -10.11
C ALA A 68 -23.24 -2.32 -8.62
N GLY A 69 -24.17 -3.24 -8.26
CA GLY A 69 -24.30 -3.75 -6.89
C GLY A 69 -23.07 -4.52 -6.41
N ALA A 70 -22.49 -5.35 -7.28
CA ALA A 70 -21.25 -6.06 -7.01
C ALA A 70 -20.09 -5.10 -6.71
N GLN A 71 -19.93 -4.03 -7.49
CA GLN A 71 -18.87 -3.03 -7.29
C GLN A 71 -18.97 -2.34 -5.91
N LEU A 72 -20.17 -2.03 -5.43
CA LEU A 72 -20.35 -1.43 -4.10
C LEU A 72 -19.82 -2.33 -2.98
N VAL A 73 -20.01 -3.64 -3.07
CA VAL A 73 -19.52 -4.59 -2.05
C VAL A 73 -18.04 -4.88 -2.23
N LYS A 74 -17.53 -4.90 -3.46
CA LYS A 74 -16.09 -4.97 -3.70
C LYS A 74 -15.35 -3.80 -3.03
N GLU A 75 -15.92 -2.60 -3.07
CA GLU A 75 -15.34 -1.43 -2.41
C GLU A 75 -15.26 -1.61 -0.89
N VAL A 76 -16.27 -2.25 -0.27
CA VAL A 76 -16.24 -2.58 1.17
C VAL A 76 -15.07 -3.50 1.49
N ALA A 77 -14.88 -4.57 0.72
CA ALA A 77 -13.76 -5.50 0.91
C ALA A 77 -12.41 -4.80 0.73
N SER A 78 -12.26 -3.99 -0.32
CA SER A 78 -11.02 -3.26 -0.61
C SER A 78 -10.68 -2.25 0.48
N LYS A 79 -11.64 -1.43 0.93
CA LYS A 79 -11.40 -0.47 2.02
C LYS A 79 -11.04 -1.15 3.35
N THR A 80 -11.64 -2.30 3.63
CA THR A 80 -11.29 -3.07 4.83
C THR A 80 -9.86 -3.60 4.74
N ASN A 81 -9.45 -4.09 3.58
CA ASN A 81 -8.09 -4.54 3.33
C ASN A 81 -7.08 -3.37 3.48
N ASP A 82 -7.38 -2.22 2.90
CA ASP A 82 -6.49 -1.05 2.94
C ASP A 82 -6.26 -0.51 4.36
N VAL A 83 -7.26 -0.65 5.25
CA VAL A 83 -7.20 -0.12 6.62
C VAL A 83 -6.66 -1.15 7.61
N ALA A 84 -7.04 -2.43 7.48
CA ALA A 84 -6.77 -3.46 8.48
C ALA A 84 -5.99 -4.67 7.95
N GLY A 85 -5.87 -4.87 6.64
CA GLY A 85 -5.21 -6.02 6.04
C GLY A 85 -5.93 -7.36 6.26
N ASP A 86 -7.00 -7.39 7.06
CA ASP A 86 -7.77 -8.58 7.41
C ASP A 86 -9.24 -8.25 7.62
N GLY A 87 -10.08 -9.28 7.76
CA GLY A 87 -11.52 -9.13 8.03
C GLY A 87 -12.36 -8.80 6.80
N THR A 88 -11.84 -8.91 5.59
CA THR A 88 -12.52 -8.58 4.32
C THR A 88 -13.76 -9.42 4.08
N THR A 89 -13.72 -10.73 4.38
CA THR A 89 -14.84 -11.65 4.33
C THR A 89 -15.95 -11.23 5.30
N THR A 90 -15.59 -10.91 6.55
CA THR A 90 -16.54 -10.47 7.58
C THR A 90 -17.22 -9.15 7.19
N ALA A 91 -16.45 -8.17 6.72
CA ALA A 91 -16.96 -6.87 6.28
C ALA A 91 -17.96 -7.02 5.11
N THR A 92 -17.63 -7.85 4.12
CA THR A 92 -18.49 -8.17 2.97
C THR A 92 -19.80 -8.79 3.41
N LEU A 93 -19.75 -9.70 4.37
CA LEU A 93 -20.93 -10.38 4.90
C LEU A 93 -21.82 -9.44 5.74
N LEU A 94 -21.21 -8.58 6.55
CA LEU A 94 -21.93 -7.56 7.30
C LEU A 94 -22.61 -6.56 6.38
N ALA A 95 -21.94 -6.12 5.31
CA ALA A 95 -22.53 -5.25 4.30
C ALA A 95 -23.77 -5.90 3.66
N GLN A 96 -23.68 -7.17 3.25
CA GLN A 96 -24.83 -7.93 2.74
C GLN A 96 -26.00 -7.97 3.75
N ALA A 97 -25.70 -8.27 5.02
CA ALA A 97 -26.72 -8.38 6.06
C ALA A 97 -27.43 -7.03 6.29
N ILE A 98 -26.68 -5.94 6.38
CA ILE A 98 -27.24 -4.58 6.57
C ILE A 98 -28.10 -4.19 5.36
N ILE A 99 -27.62 -4.43 4.14
CA ILE A 99 -28.37 -4.14 2.92
C ILE A 99 -29.66 -4.94 2.89
N ARG A 100 -29.61 -6.24 3.12
CA ARG A 100 -30.77 -7.13 3.08
C ARG A 100 -31.84 -6.71 4.10
N GLU A 101 -31.47 -6.43 5.35
CA GLU A 101 -32.40 -5.99 6.37
C GLU A 101 -32.91 -4.56 6.10
N GLY A 102 -32.07 -3.68 5.59
CA GLY A 102 -32.46 -2.35 5.14
C GLY A 102 -33.48 -2.39 4.00
N MET A 103 -33.29 -3.27 3.01
CA MET A 103 -34.20 -3.45 1.88
C MET A 103 -35.58 -3.97 2.30
N LYS A 104 -35.66 -4.88 3.28
CA LYS A 104 -36.95 -5.33 3.86
C LYS A 104 -37.72 -4.17 4.48
N ASN A 105 -37.02 -3.30 5.23
CA ASN A 105 -37.66 -2.14 5.86
C ASN A 105 -38.14 -1.12 4.81
N LEU A 106 -37.36 -0.90 3.75
CA LEU A 106 -37.75 -0.02 2.63
C LEU A 106 -38.98 -0.56 1.90
N ALA A 107 -39.04 -1.89 1.65
CA ALA A 107 -40.17 -2.53 1.04
C ALA A 107 -41.43 -2.42 1.92
N ALA A 108 -41.30 -2.40 3.26
CA ALA A 108 -42.35 -2.16 4.21
C ALA A 108 -42.77 -0.68 4.34
N GLY A 109 -42.17 0.22 3.54
CA GLY A 109 -42.55 1.64 3.51
C GLY A 109 -41.73 2.54 4.47
N ALA A 110 -40.63 2.07 5.05
CA ALA A 110 -39.79 2.89 5.91
C ALA A 110 -39.17 4.06 5.12
N ASN A 111 -39.06 5.22 5.77
CA ASN A 111 -38.42 6.37 5.18
C ASN A 111 -36.89 6.11 5.09
N PRO A 112 -36.26 6.17 3.88
CA PRO A 112 -34.86 5.84 3.68
C PRO A 112 -33.91 6.79 4.43
N ILE A 113 -34.29 8.06 4.62
CA ILE A 113 -33.47 9.03 5.35
C ILE A 113 -33.41 8.69 6.84
N ILE A 114 -34.56 8.31 7.41
CA ILE A 114 -34.65 7.89 8.82
C ILE A 114 -33.92 6.58 9.03
N LEU A 115 -34.09 5.63 8.11
CA LEU A 115 -33.41 4.34 8.16
C LEU A 115 -31.87 4.53 8.12
N ARG A 116 -31.37 5.36 7.21
CA ARG A 116 -29.93 5.69 7.13
C ARG A 116 -29.41 6.27 8.45
N LYS A 117 -30.15 7.23 9.06
CA LYS A 117 -29.78 7.81 10.35
C LYS A 117 -29.74 6.76 11.46
N GLY A 118 -30.72 5.85 11.48
CA GLY A 118 -30.74 4.75 12.42
C GLY A 118 -29.58 3.79 12.27
N ILE A 119 -29.22 3.44 11.02
CA ILE A 119 -28.04 2.60 10.73
C ILE A 119 -26.76 3.27 11.24
N SER A 120 -26.55 4.58 10.96
CA SER A 120 -25.38 5.30 11.45
C SER A 120 -25.26 5.26 12.97
N LEU A 121 -26.34 5.56 13.69
CA LEU A 121 -26.34 5.53 15.16
C LEU A 121 -26.06 4.12 15.71
N ALA A 122 -26.60 3.09 15.07
CA ALA A 122 -26.36 1.69 15.47
C ALA A 122 -24.88 1.30 15.22
N VAL A 123 -24.29 1.72 14.11
CA VAL A 123 -22.88 1.48 13.78
C VAL A 123 -21.98 2.17 14.79
N ASP A 124 -22.22 3.46 15.09
CA ASP A 124 -21.42 4.21 16.07
C ASP A 124 -21.43 3.54 17.45
N LYS A 125 -22.63 3.06 17.89
CA LYS A 125 -22.77 2.34 19.16
C LYS A 125 -22.05 0.99 19.12
N ALA A 126 -22.20 0.21 18.03
CA ALA A 126 -21.53 -1.07 17.88
C ALA A 126 -20.01 -0.93 17.88
N VAL A 127 -19.45 0.05 17.16
CA VAL A 127 -18.02 0.35 17.13
C VAL A 127 -17.52 0.73 18.54
N SER A 128 -18.25 1.58 19.26
CA SER A 128 -17.91 1.97 20.62
C SER A 128 -17.83 0.75 21.57
N GLU A 129 -18.80 -0.16 21.49
CA GLU A 129 -18.80 -1.39 22.32
C GLU A 129 -17.69 -2.37 21.93
N VAL A 130 -17.41 -2.52 20.64
CA VAL A 130 -16.29 -3.36 20.16
C VAL A 130 -14.96 -2.81 20.69
N LEU A 131 -14.73 -1.49 20.58
CA LEU A 131 -13.52 -0.86 21.10
C LEU A 131 -13.38 -0.98 22.63
N ALA A 132 -14.51 -0.86 23.37
CA ALA A 132 -14.51 -1.01 24.81
C ALA A 132 -14.21 -2.45 25.27
N SER A 133 -14.58 -3.45 24.45
CA SER A 133 -14.31 -4.88 24.73
C SER A 133 -12.99 -5.37 24.15
N ALA A 134 -12.32 -4.57 23.33
CA ALA A 134 -11.07 -4.95 22.70
C ALA A 134 -9.94 -5.14 23.72
N LYS A 135 -9.16 -6.19 23.54
CA LYS A 135 -7.94 -6.42 24.30
C LYS A 135 -6.77 -5.88 23.49
N LYS A 136 -5.91 -5.10 24.14
CA LYS A 136 -4.66 -4.66 23.51
C LYS A 136 -3.76 -5.86 23.25
N VAL A 137 -3.16 -5.88 22.08
CA VAL A 137 -2.08 -6.81 21.75
C VAL A 137 -0.84 -6.39 22.53
N ASP A 138 -0.28 -7.30 23.33
CA ASP A 138 0.88 -7.04 24.18
C ASP A 138 1.94 -8.13 24.02
N GLY A 139 3.06 -7.72 23.42
CA GLY A 139 4.22 -8.57 23.20
C GLY A 139 4.07 -9.61 22.10
N SER A 140 5.18 -10.26 21.81
CA SER A 140 5.39 -11.19 20.70
C SER A 140 4.41 -12.36 20.64
N LYS A 141 4.00 -12.89 21.82
CA LYS A 141 3.04 -14.01 21.86
C LYS A 141 1.66 -13.66 21.33
N ASP A 142 1.19 -12.44 21.60
CA ASP A 142 -0.11 -12.01 21.11
C ASP A 142 -0.03 -11.61 19.65
N ILE A 143 1.08 -11.01 19.20
CA ILE A 143 1.37 -10.77 17.79
C ILE A 143 1.34 -12.09 17.01
N ALA A 144 2.05 -13.13 17.49
CA ALA A 144 2.08 -14.44 16.86
C ALA A 144 0.67 -15.05 16.71
N LYS A 145 -0.18 -14.94 17.74
CA LYS A 145 -1.57 -15.44 17.69
C LYS A 145 -2.42 -14.70 16.64
N VAL A 146 -2.32 -13.35 16.61
CA VAL A 146 -3.07 -12.55 15.65
C VAL A 146 -2.63 -12.89 14.22
N ALA A 147 -1.33 -12.94 13.98
CA ALA A 147 -0.78 -13.30 12.69
C ALA A 147 -1.12 -14.74 12.26
N ALA A 148 -1.07 -15.70 13.21
CA ALA A 148 -1.44 -17.09 12.95
C ALA A 148 -2.93 -17.24 12.59
N ILE A 149 -3.83 -16.49 13.22
CA ILE A 149 -5.25 -16.49 12.88
C ILE A 149 -5.47 -15.94 11.48
N SER A 150 -4.82 -14.84 11.13
CA SER A 150 -4.94 -14.19 9.82
C SER A 150 -4.37 -15.07 8.71
N ALA A 151 -3.18 -15.65 8.91
CA ALA A 151 -2.53 -16.54 7.95
C ALA A 151 -3.14 -17.96 7.88
N GLY A 152 -3.86 -18.37 8.92
CA GLY A 152 -4.33 -19.75 9.06
C GLY A 152 -3.20 -20.77 9.35
N ASP A 153 -2.02 -20.30 9.78
CA ASP A 153 -0.81 -21.09 9.98
C ASP A 153 0.00 -20.59 11.17
N GLU A 154 0.27 -21.46 12.14
CA GLU A 154 1.03 -21.11 13.36
C GLU A 154 2.50 -20.77 13.08
N TYR A 155 3.12 -21.43 12.10
CA TYR A 155 4.50 -21.16 11.71
C TYR A 155 4.67 -19.78 11.12
N ILE A 156 3.74 -19.36 10.23
CA ILE A 156 3.72 -18.01 9.68
C ILE A 156 3.49 -16.97 10.79
N GLY A 157 2.58 -17.26 11.71
CA GLY A 157 2.34 -16.40 12.87
C GLY A 157 3.59 -16.17 13.71
N GLN A 158 4.37 -17.22 13.95
CA GLN A 158 5.62 -17.12 14.69
C GLN A 158 6.68 -16.34 13.92
N LEU A 159 6.83 -16.60 12.63
CA LEU A 159 7.77 -15.90 11.76
C LEU A 159 7.51 -14.39 11.70
N ILE A 160 6.24 -13.97 11.62
CA ILE A 160 5.86 -12.56 11.67
C ILE A 160 6.18 -11.95 13.04
N SER A 161 5.93 -12.68 14.12
CA SER A 161 6.26 -12.22 15.46
C SER A 161 7.76 -12.02 15.65
N GLU A 162 8.58 -12.94 15.15
CA GLU A 162 10.05 -12.83 15.16
C GLU A 162 10.52 -11.64 14.31
N ALA A 163 9.85 -11.39 13.17
CA ALA A 163 10.12 -10.22 12.35
C ALA A 163 9.83 -8.92 13.10
N MET A 164 8.67 -8.83 13.78
CA MET A 164 8.29 -7.67 14.60
C MET A 164 9.23 -7.44 15.78
N ASP A 165 9.77 -8.49 16.37
CA ASP A 165 10.74 -8.37 17.47
C ASP A 165 12.11 -7.83 17.00
N LYS A 166 12.46 -8.06 15.75
CA LYS A 166 13.73 -7.60 15.17
C LYS A 166 13.67 -6.16 14.69
N VAL A 167 12.51 -5.69 14.27
CA VAL A 167 12.28 -4.29 13.90
C VAL A 167 11.62 -3.53 15.03
N THR A 168 11.71 -2.21 15.02
CA THR A 168 11.01 -1.38 16.02
C THR A 168 9.50 -1.42 15.79
N ALA A 169 8.72 -0.85 16.72
CA ALA A 169 7.25 -0.77 16.59
C ALA A 169 6.78 -0.09 15.30
N ASP A 170 7.60 0.80 14.74
CA ASP A 170 7.36 1.50 13.47
C ASP A 170 8.09 0.83 12.29
N GLY A 171 8.74 -0.31 12.52
CA GLY A 171 9.42 -1.10 11.50
C GLY A 171 8.44 -1.77 10.53
N VAL A 172 8.94 -2.08 9.35
CA VAL A 172 8.14 -2.63 8.25
C VAL A 172 8.51 -4.07 7.99
N ILE A 173 7.52 -4.91 7.70
CA ILE A 173 7.75 -6.28 7.22
C ILE A 173 7.38 -6.33 5.73
N THR A 174 8.30 -6.80 4.90
CA THR A 174 8.07 -7.10 3.50
C THR A 174 8.18 -8.59 3.23
N VAL A 175 7.46 -9.06 2.23
CA VAL A 175 7.49 -10.46 1.81
C VAL A 175 8.03 -10.53 0.38
N GLU A 176 9.02 -11.39 0.15
CA GLU A 176 9.67 -11.60 -1.15
C GLU A 176 9.77 -13.10 -1.46
N GLU A 177 9.96 -13.42 -2.74
CA GLU A 177 10.32 -14.78 -3.15
C GLU A 177 11.79 -15.05 -2.82
N SER A 178 12.07 -16.18 -2.15
CA SER A 178 13.44 -16.64 -1.94
C SER A 178 13.99 -17.32 -3.20
N LYS A 179 15.28 -17.17 -3.42
CA LYS A 179 16.01 -17.97 -4.44
C LYS A 179 16.36 -19.38 -3.92
N SER A 180 16.11 -19.64 -2.64
CA SER A 180 16.35 -20.92 -1.98
C SER A 180 15.04 -21.67 -1.69
N MET A 181 15.14 -22.94 -1.30
CA MET A 181 13.99 -23.72 -0.85
C MET A 181 13.55 -23.39 0.58
N GLN A 182 14.34 -22.62 1.30
CA GLN A 182 14.09 -22.27 2.72
C GLN A 182 13.50 -20.86 2.82
N THR A 183 12.58 -20.73 3.77
CA THR A 183 12.08 -19.41 4.17
C THR A 183 13.05 -18.79 5.17
N GLU A 184 13.51 -17.58 4.89
CA GLU A 184 14.50 -16.85 5.67
C GLU A 184 13.93 -15.52 6.13
N LEU A 185 14.37 -15.06 7.29
CA LEU A 185 14.04 -13.76 7.86
C LEU A 185 15.29 -12.93 8.03
N ASP A 186 15.44 -11.90 7.22
CA ASP A 186 16.53 -10.92 7.32
C ASP A 186 16.00 -9.57 7.81
N VAL A 187 16.87 -8.79 8.44
CA VAL A 187 16.62 -7.38 8.73
C VAL A 187 17.65 -6.57 7.99
N VAL A 188 17.15 -5.66 7.16
CA VAL A 188 17.98 -4.80 6.32
C VAL A 188 17.68 -3.34 6.62
N GLU A 189 18.59 -2.46 6.24
CA GLU A 189 18.35 -1.02 6.29
C GLU A 189 17.27 -0.63 5.31
N GLY A 190 16.35 0.22 5.75
CA GLY A 190 15.23 0.61 4.90
C GLY A 190 14.29 1.59 5.59
N MET A 191 13.39 2.15 4.81
CA MET A 191 12.44 3.15 5.30
C MET A 191 11.10 3.05 4.57
N GLN A 192 10.02 3.24 5.34
CA GLN A 192 8.69 3.48 4.77
C GLN A 192 8.25 4.92 4.97
N PHE A 193 7.57 5.49 3.99
CA PHE A 193 6.89 6.78 4.11
C PHE A 193 5.57 6.81 3.34
N ASP A 194 4.65 7.67 3.80
CA ASP A 194 3.25 7.74 3.37
C ASP A 194 3.11 8.56 2.07
N ARG A 195 3.70 8.07 0.99
CA ARG A 195 3.56 8.60 -0.37
C ARG A 195 3.60 7.44 -1.35
N GLY A 196 2.60 7.37 -2.20
CA GLY A 196 2.52 6.38 -3.26
C GLY A 196 2.82 6.96 -4.65
N TYR A 197 2.63 6.16 -5.68
CA TYR A 197 2.85 6.58 -7.06
C TYR A 197 1.93 7.75 -7.46
N ILE A 198 2.43 8.64 -8.31
CA ILE A 198 1.68 9.82 -8.79
C ILE A 198 0.51 9.41 -9.69
N SER A 199 0.62 8.30 -10.41
CA SER A 199 -0.41 7.82 -11.31
C SER A 199 -0.59 6.30 -11.21
N PRO A 200 -1.83 5.78 -11.22
CA PRO A 200 -2.09 4.34 -11.25
C PRO A 200 -1.45 3.61 -12.43
N TYR A 201 -1.24 4.30 -13.55
CA TYR A 201 -0.54 3.74 -14.72
C TYR A 201 0.94 3.43 -14.48
N MET A 202 1.50 3.87 -13.36
CA MET A 202 2.85 3.56 -12.93
C MET A 202 2.96 2.23 -12.16
N ALA A 203 1.85 1.59 -11.77
CA ALA A 203 1.86 0.26 -11.17
C ALA A 203 2.47 -0.78 -12.13
N THR A 204 3.34 -1.65 -11.62
CA THR A 204 3.94 -2.76 -12.39
C THR A 204 3.08 -4.01 -12.32
N ASP A 205 2.38 -4.20 -11.22
CA ASP A 205 1.35 -5.22 -11.01
C ASP A 205 -0.01 -4.52 -10.91
N MET A 206 -0.82 -4.65 -11.97
CA MET A 206 -2.13 -4.01 -12.04
C MET A 206 -3.20 -4.72 -11.19
N ASP A 207 -3.01 -6.00 -10.88
CA ASP A 207 -3.94 -6.76 -10.06
C ASP A 207 -3.82 -6.36 -8.59
N LYS A 208 -2.59 -6.16 -8.14
CA LYS A 208 -2.28 -5.68 -6.78
C LYS A 208 -2.27 -4.17 -6.65
N MET A 209 -2.26 -3.44 -7.77
CA MET A 209 -2.06 -1.98 -7.80
C MET A 209 -0.76 -1.57 -7.08
N GLU A 210 0.31 -2.33 -7.32
CA GLU A 210 1.64 -2.12 -6.76
C GLU A 210 2.68 -1.90 -7.85
N ALA A 211 3.72 -1.16 -7.53
CA ALA A 211 4.90 -1.03 -8.36
C ALA A 211 6.11 -1.53 -7.59
N THR A 212 6.83 -2.50 -8.16
CA THR A 212 8.07 -3.03 -7.60
C THR A 212 9.22 -2.75 -8.55
N LEU A 213 10.25 -2.13 -8.02
CA LEU A 213 11.51 -1.84 -8.71
C LEU A 213 12.64 -2.58 -8.02
N ASP A 214 13.30 -3.51 -8.71
CA ASP A 214 14.51 -4.18 -8.22
C ASP A 214 15.72 -3.42 -8.74
N ASP A 215 16.70 -3.20 -7.89
CA ASP A 215 17.94 -2.47 -8.12
C ASP A 215 17.77 -1.10 -8.82
N PRO A 216 16.77 -0.26 -8.40
CA PRO A 216 16.52 1.01 -9.06
C PRO A 216 17.60 2.05 -8.78
N TYR A 217 17.77 2.98 -9.73
CA TYR A 217 18.32 4.29 -9.46
C TYR A 217 17.25 5.17 -8.80
N ILE A 218 17.63 6.07 -7.91
CA ILE A 218 16.71 6.92 -7.15
C ILE A 218 17.13 8.39 -7.31
N LEU A 219 16.34 9.15 -8.06
CA LEU A 219 16.49 10.60 -8.18
C LEU A 219 15.69 11.29 -7.06
N ILE A 220 16.35 12.09 -6.25
CA ILE A 220 15.77 12.77 -5.09
C ILE A 220 15.86 14.28 -5.30
N THR A 221 14.71 14.97 -5.33
CA THR A 221 14.67 16.43 -5.51
C THR A 221 13.51 17.07 -4.77
N ASP A 222 13.70 18.30 -4.33
CA ASP A 222 12.64 19.15 -3.77
C ASP A 222 11.94 20.01 -4.85
N LYS A 223 12.36 19.88 -6.10
CA LYS A 223 11.80 20.63 -7.24
C LYS A 223 10.59 19.92 -7.86
N LYS A 224 9.75 20.69 -8.53
CA LYS A 224 8.73 20.16 -9.43
C LYS A 224 9.37 19.84 -10.78
N ILE A 225 8.93 18.71 -11.38
CA ILE A 225 9.37 18.28 -12.70
C ILE A 225 8.18 18.42 -13.65
N THR A 226 8.20 19.43 -14.50
CA THR A 226 7.14 19.70 -15.49
C THR A 226 7.59 19.42 -16.92
N ASN A 227 8.91 19.53 -17.18
CA ASN A 227 9.51 19.33 -18.49
C ASN A 227 10.46 18.13 -18.43
N ILE A 228 10.27 17.17 -19.34
CA ILE A 228 11.10 15.97 -19.43
C ILE A 228 12.57 16.31 -19.73
N GLN A 229 12.84 17.42 -20.41
CA GLN A 229 14.20 17.89 -20.75
C GLN A 229 15.06 18.15 -19.51
N ASP A 230 14.44 18.47 -18.37
CA ASP A 230 15.16 18.79 -17.14
C ASP A 230 15.82 17.55 -16.51
N ILE A 231 15.31 16.36 -16.79
CA ILE A 231 15.81 15.09 -16.25
C ILE A 231 16.40 14.17 -17.35
N LEU A 232 16.43 14.63 -18.59
CA LEU A 232 16.92 13.86 -19.73
C LEU A 232 18.36 13.34 -19.53
N PRO A 233 19.30 14.12 -18.95
CA PRO A 233 20.67 13.66 -18.70
C PRO A 233 20.78 12.39 -17.85
N VAL A 234 19.85 12.15 -16.94
CA VAL A 234 19.81 10.90 -16.14
C VAL A 234 18.90 9.84 -16.78
N LEU A 235 17.83 10.22 -17.48
CA LEU A 235 16.93 9.26 -18.11
C LEU A 235 17.59 8.46 -19.24
N GLU A 236 18.32 9.14 -20.14
CA GLU A 236 18.90 8.48 -21.32
C GLU A 236 19.92 7.39 -20.96
N PRO A 237 20.93 7.64 -20.09
CA PRO A 237 21.88 6.60 -19.76
C PRO A 237 21.27 5.41 -19.00
N ILE A 238 20.28 5.68 -18.12
CA ILE A 238 19.58 4.61 -17.37
C ILE A 238 18.72 3.78 -18.32
N ALA A 239 18.01 4.41 -19.25
CA ALA A 239 17.21 3.70 -20.24
C ALA A 239 18.09 2.86 -21.18
N GLN A 240 19.25 3.38 -21.61
CA GLN A 240 20.20 2.65 -22.45
C GLN A 240 20.81 1.42 -21.75
N SER A 241 21.03 1.50 -20.42
CA SER A 241 21.50 0.38 -19.62
C SER A 241 20.41 -0.63 -19.26
N GLY A 242 19.15 -0.37 -19.60
CA GLY A 242 17.99 -1.18 -19.17
C GLY A 242 17.67 -1.04 -17.68
N GLY A 243 18.20 0.00 -17.03
CA GLY A 243 17.98 0.27 -15.62
C GLY A 243 16.55 0.74 -15.32
N LYS A 244 16.17 0.69 -14.05
CA LYS A 244 14.90 1.20 -13.54
C LYS A 244 15.15 2.48 -12.76
N LEU A 245 14.19 3.42 -12.78
CA LEU A 245 14.32 4.69 -12.07
C LEU A 245 13.12 4.96 -11.17
N LEU A 246 13.40 5.30 -9.91
CA LEU A 246 12.46 5.96 -9.01
C LEU A 246 12.75 7.46 -9.01
N ILE A 247 11.73 8.29 -9.15
CA ILE A 247 11.84 9.74 -9.00
C ILE A 247 11.04 10.16 -7.77
N ILE A 248 11.71 10.76 -6.81
CA ILE A 248 11.13 11.39 -5.63
C ILE A 248 11.23 12.90 -5.83
N ALA A 249 10.11 13.56 -6.12
CA ALA A 249 10.07 14.99 -6.43
C ALA A 249 8.94 15.70 -5.67
N GLU A 250 8.97 17.02 -5.59
CA GLU A 250 7.82 17.76 -5.03
C GLU A 250 6.52 17.41 -5.77
N ASP A 251 6.57 17.41 -7.10
CA ASP A 251 5.52 16.91 -7.98
C ASP A 251 6.11 16.57 -9.36
N ILE A 252 5.42 15.71 -10.11
CA ILE A 252 5.72 15.46 -11.52
C ILE A 252 4.42 15.67 -12.28
N GLU A 253 4.40 16.62 -13.20
CA GLU A 253 3.17 17.01 -13.88
C GLU A 253 3.44 17.37 -15.35
N GLY A 254 2.38 17.63 -16.10
CA GLY A 254 2.47 18.09 -17.48
C GLY A 254 3.10 17.11 -18.43
N ASP A 255 4.00 17.61 -19.29
CA ASP A 255 4.67 16.85 -20.34
C ASP A 255 5.60 15.76 -19.76
N ALA A 256 6.28 16.04 -18.64
CA ALA A 256 7.15 15.07 -18.00
C ALA A 256 6.38 13.82 -17.55
N LEU A 257 5.25 14.00 -16.85
CA LEU A 257 4.42 12.88 -16.38
C LEU A 257 3.88 12.06 -17.56
N ALA A 258 3.34 12.72 -18.57
CA ALA A 258 2.78 12.06 -19.75
C ALA A 258 3.84 11.22 -20.48
N THR A 259 5.05 11.77 -20.66
CA THR A 259 6.16 11.09 -21.33
C THR A 259 6.64 9.88 -20.53
N LEU A 260 6.79 9.97 -19.20
CA LEU A 260 7.20 8.86 -18.35
C LEU A 260 6.18 7.72 -18.38
N ILE A 261 4.89 8.03 -18.26
CA ILE A 261 3.81 7.03 -18.35
C ILE A 261 3.81 6.34 -19.71
N LEU A 262 3.93 7.11 -20.80
CA LEU A 262 3.92 6.56 -22.16
C LEU A 262 5.08 5.59 -22.39
N ASN A 263 6.28 5.93 -21.95
CA ASN A 263 7.46 5.07 -22.08
C ASN A 263 7.32 3.79 -21.24
N LYS A 264 6.79 3.89 -20.03
CA LYS A 264 6.50 2.73 -19.19
C LYS A 264 5.46 1.80 -19.83
N LEU A 265 4.36 2.35 -20.37
CA LEU A 265 3.32 1.56 -21.04
C LEU A 265 3.81 0.88 -22.33
N ARG A 266 4.76 1.49 -23.01
CA ARG A 266 5.43 0.90 -24.19
C ARG A 266 6.49 -0.14 -23.82
N GLY A 267 6.83 -0.27 -22.53
CA GLY A 267 7.90 -1.18 -22.06
C GLY A 267 9.32 -0.72 -22.45
N THR A 268 9.48 0.53 -22.91
CA THR A 268 10.78 1.05 -23.31
C THR A 268 11.63 1.49 -22.13
N PHE A 269 11.01 1.96 -21.05
CA PHE A 269 11.67 2.40 -19.84
C PHE A 269 10.77 2.32 -18.62
N THR A 270 11.25 1.68 -17.56
CA THR A 270 10.51 1.58 -16.30
C THR A 270 10.91 2.71 -15.37
N CYS A 271 10.03 3.68 -15.24
CA CYS A 271 10.19 4.79 -14.32
C CYS A 271 8.92 4.99 -13.49
N ILE A 272 9.09 5.15 -12.18
CA ILE A 272 8.01 5.43 -11.25
C ILE A 272 8.27 6.79 -10.61
N GLY A 273 7.26 7.64 -10.59
CA GLY A 273 7.29 8.93 -9.92
C GLY A 273 6.45 8.90 -8.65
N ILE A 274 7.00 9.42 -7.57
CA ILE A 274 6.30 9.62 -6.30
C ILE A 274 6.48 11.05 -5.82
N LYS A 275 5.53 11.53 -5.00
CA LYS A 275 5.68 12.84 -4.36
C LYS A 275 6.57 12.73 -3.13
N ALA A 276 7.45 13.72 -2.96
CA ALA A 276 8.30 13.84 -1.79
C ALA A 276 7.47 13.88 -0.49
N PRO A 277 7.87 13.13 0.55
CA PRO A 277 7.18 13.12 1.82
C PRO A 277 7.35 14.45 2.57
N GLY A 278 6.34 14.82 3.36
CA GLY A 278 6.35 16.04 4.15
C GLY A 278 6.10 17.33 3.35
N TYR A 279 6.22 18.46 4.02
CA TYR A 279 6.05 19.82 3.47
C TYR A 279 7.10 20.77 4.07
N GLY A 280 7.51 21.81 3.31
CA GLY A 280 8.46 22.82 3.78
C GLY A 280 9.78 22.21 4.25
N ASP A 281 10.31 22.69 5.38
CA ASP A 281 11.59 22.24 5.93
C ASP A 281 11.60 20.75 6.33
N ARG A 282 10.44 20.20 6.71
CA ARG A 282 10.30 18.77 6.98
C ARG A 282 10.51 17.94 5.73
N ARG A 283 10.02 18.41 4.56
CA ARG A 283 10.28 17.74 3.28
C ARG A 283 11.78 17.67 2.99
N LYS A 284 12.48 18.78 3.15
CA LYS A 284 13.93 18.84 2.94
C LYS A 284 14.67 17.84 3.83
N ALA A 285 14.33 17.84 5.11
CA ALA A 285 14.92 16.94 6.08
C ALA A 285 14.64 15.45 5.77
N MET A 286 13.43 15.09 5.32
CA MET A 286 13.09 13.73 4.91
C MET A 286 13.78 13.33 3.61
N LEU A 287 13.94 14.24 2.65
CA LEU A 287 14.70 13.97 1.43
C LEU A 287 16.18 13.72 1.73
N GLU A 288 16.77 14.44 2.69
CA GLU A 288 18.12 14.17 3.17
C GLU A 288 18.25 12.79 3.82
N ASP A 289 17.28 12.39 4.64
CA ASP A 289 17.27 11.06 5.26
C ASP A 289 17.21 9.96 4.21
N ILE A 290 16.37 10.13 3.18
CA ILE A 290 16.27 9.18 2.05
C ILE A 290 17.59 9.17 1.25
N ALA A 291 18.22 10.32 1.04
CA ALA A 291 19.50 10.40 0.34
C ALA A 291 20.61 9.66 1.09
N ILE A 292 20.70 9.86 2.41
CA ILE A 292 21.67 9.16 3.26
C ILE A 292 21.39 7.64 3.25
N LEU A 293 20.12 7.23 3.37
CA LEU A 293 19.73 5.81 3.33
C LEU A 293 20.10 5.13 2.01
N THR A 294 19.99 5.85 0.90
CA THR A 294 20.18 5.28 -0.44
C THR A 294 21.56 5.56 -1.04
N GLY A 295 22.42 6.30 -0.32
CA GLY A 295 23.75 6.70 -0.78
C GLY A 295 23.73 7.70 -1.93
N GLY A 296 22.62 8.44 -2.10
CA GLY A 296 22.47 9.46 -3.13
C GLY A 296 22.59 10.89 -2.58
N GLU A 297 22.28 11.86 -3.43
CA GLU A 297 22.29 13.27 -3.10
C GLU A 297 20.94 13.91 -3.39
N VAL A 298 20.55 14.91 -2.57
CA VAL A 298 19.36 15.72 -2.84
C VAL A 298 19.70 16.77 -3.88
N ILE A 299 18.98 16.77 -4.99
CA ILE A 299 19.11 17.78 -6.05
C ILE A 299 18.20 18.97 -5.70
N THR A 300 18.79 19.99 -5.10
CA THR A 300 18.07 21.18 -4.63
C THR A 300 18.84 22.45 -4.98
N ALA A 301 18.09 23.53 -5.22
CA ALA A 301 18.68 24.84 -5.49
C ALA A 301 19.46 25.41 -4.28
N ASP A 302 19.07 25.05 -3.07
CA ASP A 302 19.74 25.48 -1.83
C ASP A 302 21.21 25.00 -1.78
N LEU A 303 21.50 23.88 -2.44
CA LEU A 303 22.88 23.35 -2.58
C LEU A 303 23.51 23.71 -3.93
N GLY A 304 22.89 24.60 -4.70
CA GLY A 304 23.39 25.00 -6.03
C GLY A 304 23.31 23.90 -7.08
N ARG A 305 22.45 22.86 -6.89
CA ARG A 305 22.31 21.73 -7.81
C ARG A 305 21.08 21.90 -8.71
N GLU A 306 21.28 21.65 -9.99
CA GLU A 306 20.20 21.70 -10.98
C GLU A 306 19.92 20.31 -11.57
N LEU A 307 18.64 20.05 -11.88
CA LEU A 307 18.22 18.77 -12.48
C LEU A 307 18.91 18.49 -13.81
N LYS A 308 19.17 19.53 -14.60
CA LYS A 308 19.84 19.42 -15.91
C LYS A 308 21.32 19.04 -15.82
N GLU A 309 21.93 19.24 -14.66
CA GLU A 309 23.34 18.96 -14.41
C GLU A 309 23.54 17.69 -13.57
N THR A 310 22.45 16.99 -13.24
CA THR A 310 22.47 15.77 -12.42
C THR A 310 23.16 14.63 -13.17
N THR A 311 24.09 13.96 -12.49
CA THR A 311 24.79 12.77 -12.99
C THR A 311 24.28 11.50 -12.31
N ILE A 312 24.63 10.34 -12.88
CA ILE A 312 24.22 9.04 -12.33
C ILE A 312 24.83 8.78 -10.95
N GLU A 313 26.03 9.28 -10.70
CA GLU A 313 26.74 9.10 -9.42
C GLU A 313 26.02 9.81 -8.24
N GLN A 314 25.21 10.80 -8.53
CA GLN A 314 24.42 11.52 -7.52
C GLN A 314 23.11 10.83 -7.18
N LEU A 315 22.73 9.78 -7.94
CA LEU A 315 21.51 9.04 -7.70
C LEU A 315 21.68 8.03 -6.56
N GLY A 316 20.67 7.92 -5.71
CA GLY A 316 20.62 6.87 -4.73
C GLY A 316 20.38 5.50 -5.35
N ARG A 317 20.61 4.44 -4.58
CA ARG A 317 20.39 3.04 -4.94
C ARG A 317 19.72 2.31 -3.81
N ALA A 318 18.96 1.27 -4.13
CA ALA A 318 18.42 0.32 -3.16
C ALA A 318 18.32 -1.06 -3.82
N HIS A 319 18.27 -2.13 -3.02
CA HIS A 319 18.01 -3.48 -3.55
C HIS A 319 16.59 -3.56 -4.14
N GLN A 320 15.60 -3.05 -3.41
CA GLN A 320 14.22 -3.04 -3.92
C GLN A 320 13.46 -1.82 -3.43
N VAL A 321 12.52 -1.33 -4.23
CA VAL A 321 11.52 -0.35 -3.81
C VAL A 321 10.13 -0.86 -4.15
N LYS A 322 9.25 -0.92 -3.14
CA LYS A 322 7.84 -1.26 -3.27
C LYS A 322 6.98 -0.02 -3.09
N ILE A 323 6.09 0.23 -4.03
CA ILE A 323 5.25 1.43 -4.04
C ILE A 323 3.81 1.00 -4.24
N THR A 324 2.96 1.41 -3.31
CA THR A 324 1.50 1.27 -3.42
C THR A 324 0.87 2.62 -3.77
N LYS A 325 -0.45 2.69 -3.74
CA LYS A 325 -1.17 3.95 -3.93
C LYS A 325 -0.81 5.01 -2.88
N ASP A 326 -0.55 4.60 -1.64
CA ASP A 326 -0.42 5.50 -0.50
C ASP A 326 0.96 5.45 0.17
N ASN A 327 1.74 4.39 -0.04
CA ASN A 327 3.00 4.15 0.65
C ASN A 327 4.14 3.78 -0.30
N THR A 328 5.35 4.13 0.10
CA THR A 328 6.62 3.68 -0.51
C THR A 328 7.52 3.07 0.55
N VAL A 329 8.05 1.89 0.27
CA VAL A 329 9.01 1.18 1.10
C VAL A 329 10.31 1.04 0.32
N ILE A 330 11.40 1.58 0.85
CA ILE A 330 12.76 1.37 0.35
C ILE A 330 13.36 0.23 1.18
N VAL A 331 13.85 -0.79 0.51
CA VAL A 331 14.41 -2.00 1.13
C VAL A 331 15.88 -2.08 0.76
N ASP A 332 16.73 -2.25 1.75
CA ASP A 332 18.18 -2.39 1.60
C ASP A 332 18.78 -1.26 0.76
N GLY A 333 18.72 -0.06 1.32
CA GLY A 333 19.33 1.13 0.73
C GLY A 333 20.88 1.01 0.69
N ALA A 334 21.49 1.49 -0.38
CA ALA A 334 22.93 1.41 -0.58
C ALA A 334 23.74 2.49 0.19
N GLY A 335 23.12 3.14 1.18
CA GLY A 335 23.78 4.12 2.05
C GLY A 335 24.81 3.50 2.98
N ASP A 336 25.70 4.34 3.50
CA ASP A 336 26.70 3.93 4.49
C ASP A 336 26.04 3.82 5.88
N SER A 337 26.12 2.65 6.50
CA SER A 337 25.55 2.38 7.84
C SER A 337 26.07 3.32 8.92
N GLU A 338 27.34 3.79 8.85
CA GLU A 338 27.87 4.75 9.81
C GLU A 338 27.20 6.13 9.63
N GLN A 339 26.96 6.54 8.39
CA GLN A 339 26.26 7.81 8.10
C GLN A 339 24.79 7.74 8.51
N ILE A 340 24.12 6.62 8.29
CA ILE A 340 22.74 6.38 8.73
C ILE A 340 22.65 6.46 10.26
N ALA A 341 23.55 5.77 10.98
CA ALA A 341 23.63 5.81 12.44
C ALA A 341 23.92 7.22 12.98
N ALA A 342 24.84 7.95 12.34
CA ALA A 342 25.16 9.33 12.71
C ALA A 342 23.94 10.26 12.50
N ARG A 343 23.20 10.06 11.40
CA ARG A 343 21.97 10.83 11.12
C ARG A 343 20.89 10.53 12.14
N ALA A 344 20.67 9.27 12.49
CA ALA A 344 19.74 8.86 13.54
C ALA A 344 20.09 9.50 14.89
N ALA A 345 21.37 9.50 15.28
CA ALA A 345 21.84 10.16 16.50
C ALA A 345 21.58 11.69 16.46
N GLN A 346 21.82 12.34 15.31
CA GLN A 346 21.52 13.77 15.14
C GLN A 346 20.02 14.07 15.33
N ILE A 347 19.14 13.27 14.73
CA ILE A 347 17.68 13.46 14.85
C ILE A 347 17.26 13.28 16.32
N LYS A 348 17.85 12.29 17.02
CA LYS A 348 17.58 12.05 18.43
C LYS A 348 17.94 13.26 19.29
N VAL A 349 19.10 13.85 19.10
CA VAL A 349 19.54 15.06 19.81
C VAL A 349 18.57 16.22 19.54
N GLN A 350 18.20 16.43 18.26
CA GLN A 350 17.22 17.45 17.89
C GLN A 350 15.86 17.25 18.58
N ALA A 351 15.41 15.99 18.72
CA ALA A 351 14.18 15.66 19.44
C ALA A 351 14.26 15.95 20.94
N GLU A 352 15.41 15.66 21.57
CA GLU A 352 15.65 15.93 22.98
C GLU A 352 15.75 17.43 23.27
N GLU A 353 16.32 18.23 22.38
CA GLU A 353 16.48 19.68 22.49
C GLU A 353 15.20 20.46 22.11
N SER A 354 14.26 19.85 21.40
CA SER A 354 13.03 20.50 20.97
C SER A 354 12.14 20.87 22.15
N THR A 355 11.69 22.13 22.18
CA THR A 355 10.76 22.64 23.21
C THR A 355 9.28 22.47 22.81
N SER A 356 9.01 22.14 21.55
CA SER A 356 7.67 21.91 21.00
C SER A 356 7.35 20.41 21.06
N GLU A 357 6.34 20.02 21.84
CA GLU A 357 5.91 18.62 21.91
C GLU A 357 5.51 18.05 20.54
N PHE A 358 4.89 18.88 19.70
CA PHE A 358 4.52 18.48 18.34
C PHE A 358 5.76 18.23 17.45
N ASP A 359 6.78 19.09 17.52
CA ASP A 359 7.99 18.90 16.73
C ASP A 359 8.81 17.72 17.25
N LYS A 360 8.83 17.54 18.58
CA LYS A 360 9.45 16.41 19.24
C LYS A 360 8.83 15.08 18.79
N GLU A 361 7.49 14.99 18.77
CA GLU A 361 6.78 13.82 18.26
C GLU A 361 7.15 13.53 16.80
N LYS A 362 7.19 14.54 15.96
CA LYS A 362 7.55 14.39 14.53
C LYS A 362 9.03 14.03 14.30
N LEU A 363 9.91 14.46 15.16
CA LEU A 363 11.32 14.05 15.13
C LEU A 363 11.49 12.59 15.58
N TYR A 364 10.76 12.15 16.61
CA TYR A 364 10.77 10.73 17.00
C TYR A 364 10.15 9.83 15.93
N GLU A 365 9.06 10.24 15.29
CA GLU A 365 8.48 9.52 14.16
C GLU A 365 9.49 9.36 13.01
N ARG A 366 10.23 10.42 12.69
CA ARG A 366 11.28 10.40 11.66
C ARG A 366 12.47 9.53 12.07
N LEU A 367 12.89 9.59 13.33
CA LEU A 367 13.92 8.72 13.91
C LEU A 367 13.54 7.25 13.79
N ALA A 368 12.31 6.92 14.17
CA ALA A 368 11.80 5.55 14.08
C ALA A 368 11.79 5.01 12.65
N LYS A 369 11.40 5.84 11.68
CA LYS A 369 11.42 5.47 10.25
C LYS A 369 12.84 5.21 9.72
N LEU A 370 13.84 5.96 10.17
CA LEU A 370 15.23 5.81 9.72
C LEU A 370 15.94 4.65 10.42
N SER A 371 15.68 4.45 11.73
CA SER A 371 16.36 3.44 12.57
C SER A 371 15.59 2.13 12.69
N GLY A 372 14.34 2.07 12.23
CA GLY A 372 13.46 0.91 12.41
C GLY A 372 13.85 -0.30 11.58
N GLY A 373 14.53 -0.09 10.46
CA GLY A 373 14.86 -1.14 9.49
C GLY A 373 13.63 -1.72 8.80
N VAL A 374 13.87 -2.65 7.90
CA VAL A 374 12.84 -3.45 7.22
C VAL A 374 13.13 -4.93 7.45
N ALA A 375 12.17 -5.66 8.03
CA ALA A 375 12.25 -7.11 8.08
C ALA A 375 11.79 -7.69 6.74
N VAL A 376 12.63 -8.47 6.11
CA VAL A 376 12.37 -9.12 4.82
C VAL A 376 12.15 -10.60 5.06
N ILE A 377 10.93 -11.07 4.85
CA ILE A 377 10.60 -12.49 4.86
C ILE A 377 10.74 -13.01 3.43
N ARG A 378 11.79 -13.78 3.17
CA ARG A 378 11.98 -14.46 1.88
C ARG A 378 11.36 -15.84 1.93
N VAL A 379 10.26 -16.00 1.21
CA VAL A 379 9.49 -17.26 1.20
C VAL A 379 10.14 -18.24 0.22
N GLY A 380 10.64 -19.34 0.74
CA GLY A 380 11.25 -20.43 -0.04
C GLY A 380 10.23 -21.49 -0.46
N ALA A 381 10.38 -22.00 -1.67
CA ALA A 381 9.61 -23.11 -2.19
C ALA A 381 10.39 -23.86 -3.28
N ALA A 382 9.93 -25.08 -3.63
CA ALA A 382 10.55 -25.87 -4.69
C ALA A 382 10.27 -25.30 -6.10
N THR A 383 9.26 -24.47 -6.24
CA THR A 383 8.87 -23.79 -7.49
C THR A 383 8.48 -22.34 -7.19
#